data_5c4ed40182ea11dc4defffb341ad29ab
#
_entry.id   5c4ed40182ea11dc4defffb341ad29ab
#
_cell.length_a   1.000
_cell.length_b   1.000
_cell.length_c   1.000
_cell.angle_alpha   90.00
_cell.angle_beta   90.00
_cell.angle_gamma   90.00
#
_symmetry.space_group_name_H-M   'P 1'
#
loop_
_entity.id
_entity.type
_entity.pdbx_description
1 polymer ?
#
loop_
_entity_poly.entity_id
_entity_poly.type
_entity_poly.pdbx_seq_one_letter_code
_entity_poly.pdbx_strand_id
1 'polypeptide(L)'
;MIDLKILQNLILNDNLSDCFYIFVNSENSFLANQYLEAIANKKQLNKVYVEDLKSLLPDDNDIFGVVESIDENSLYIYFVDQFNFTDTKISSIKNLIIVCNKIDDDAKNLFDPFIINMPKLLEWQIKDYVYTLGKGIDTKKLDWLCYICNNDIYRLQNEMEKLIVFPEIDRDYMFDLFVEEDMYADLSAHHIFDLSSAILKKDLSKIEDLLEDKDSWDSDPLPLNILLGKNFKQVMQIQLSQNMTADKLGLTPKQFYAISKNNCGHYNRNQLIKAFDIVTRSDYMMKNGQLPLSLFLDYMILNICAL
;
A
#
# COMPACT_ATOMS: atom_id res chain seq x y z
N MET A 1 -0.32 23.09 -13.54
CA MET A 1 -0.33 22.07 -12.45
C MET A 1 -0.42 22.79 -11.11
N ILE A 2 -1.40 22.41 -10.28
CA ILE A 2 -1.63 23.03 -8.96
C ILE A 2 -0.79 22.29 -7.92
N ASP A 3 -0.06 23.04 -7.06
CA ASP A 3 0.64 22.47 -5.90
C ASP A 3 -0.41 22.04 -4.85
N LEU A 4 -0.20 20.89 -4.22
CA LEU A 4 -1.04 20.36 -3.15
C LEU A 4 -1.26 21.37 -2.01
N LYS A 5 -0.22 22.17 -1.70
CA LYS A 5 -0.32 23.27 -0.72
C LYS A 5 -1.31 24.36 -1.12
N ILE A 6 -1.46 24.62 -2.43
CA ILE A 6 -2.45 25.57 -2.93
C ILE A 6 -3.85 25.02 -2.71
N LEU A 7 -4.07 23.74 -3.01
CA LEU A 7 -5.37 23.09 -2.75
C LEU A 7 -5.73 23.13 -1.25
N GLN A 8 -4.76 22.82 -0.37
CA GLN A 8 -4.95 22.92 1.08
C GLN A 8 -5.38 24.33 1.50
N ASN A 9 -4.71 25.36 0.97
CA ASN A 9 -5.04 26.75 1.26
C ASN A 9 -6.42 27.15 0.71
N LEU A 10 -6.82 26.64 -0.46
CA LEU A 10 -8.15 26.90 -1.03
C LEU A 10 -9.25 26.28 -0.16
N ILE A 11 -9.05 25.07 0.34
CA ILE A 11 -9.98 24.39 1.26
C ILE A 11 -10.08 25.16 2.59
N LEU A 12 -8.94 25.56 3.16
CA LEU A 12 -8.91 26.28 4.45
C LEU A 12 -9.57 27.65 4.38
N ASN A 13 -9.34 28.38 3.28
CA ASN A 13 -9.78 29.79 3.14
C ASN A 13 -11.15 29.96 2.46
N ASP A 14 -11.91 28.89 2.26
CA ASP A 14 -13.23 28.91 1.60
C ASP A 14 -13.23 29.47 0.15
N ASN A 15 -12.09 29.44 -0.50
CA ASN A 15 -11.93 29.98 -1.86
C ASN A 15 -12.07 28.87 -2.95
N LEU A 16 -12.71 27.76 -2.61
CA LEU A 16 -13.09 26.74 -3.58
C LEU A 16 -14.28 27.28 -4.41
N SER A 17 -13.98 27.98 -5.50
CA SER A 17 -14.94 28.22 -6.57
C SER A 17 -15.39 26.90 -7.19
N ASP A 18 -16.34 26.92 -8.13
CA ASP A 18 -16.81 25.74 -8.84
C ASP A 18 -15.63 24.81 -9.20
N CYS A 19 -15.51 23.68 -8.46
CA CYS A 19 -14.29 22.89 -8.52
C CYS A 19 -14.35 21.87 -9.65
N PHE A 20 -13.46 22.05 -10.61
CA PHE A 20 -13.04 21.01 -11.51
C PHE A 20 -11.57 20.69 -11.22
N TYR A 21 -11.26 19.45 -10.83
CA TYR A 21 -9.87 19.02 -10.56
C TYR A 21 -9.62 17.60 -11.08
N ILE A 22 -8.38 17.34 -11.46
CA ILE A 22 -7.89 16.02 -11.83
C ILE A 22 -6.81 15.64 -10.84
N PHE A 23 -7.11 14.68 -9.96
CA PHE A 23 -6.18 14.12 -9.00
C PHE A 23 -5.41 12.98 -9.67
N VAL A 24 -4.13 13.19 -9.92
CA VAL A 24 -3.24 12.15 -10.44
C VAL A 24 -2.57 11.45 -9.27
N ASN A 25 -2.95 10.19 -9.08
CA ASN A 25 -2.51 9.36 -7.97
C ASN A 25 -1.63 8.24 -8.49
N SER A 26 -0.33 8.37 -8.35
CA SER A 26 0.61 7.39 -8.91
C SER A 26 0.60 6.03 -8.21
N GLU A 27 0.12 5.90 -6.94
CA GLU A 27 0.19 4.64 -6.19
C GLU A 27 -0.82 4.50 -5.03
N ASN A 28 -1.55 5.56 -4.63
CA ASN A 28 -2.38 5.48 -3.42
C ASN A 28 -3.56 6.47 -3.45
N SER A 29 -4.78 5.93 -3.53
CA SER A 29 -6.03 6.72 -3.52
C SER A 29 -6.37 7.31 -2.14
N PHE A 30 -5.67 6.94 -1.06
CA PHE A 30 -5.95 7.40 0.30
C PHE A 30 -5.95 8.93 0.40
N LEU A 31 -4.88 9.57 -0.07
CA LEU A 31 -4.74 11.02 -0.02
C LEU A 31 -5.82 11.71 -0.86
N ALA A 32 -6.12 11.17 -2.04
CA ALA A 32 -7.21 11.67 -2.88
C ALA A 32 -8.55 11.59 -2.14
N ASN A 33 -8.85 10.47 -1.49
CA ASN A 33 -10.09 10.30 -0.72
C ASN A 33 -10.18 11.28 0.45
N GLN A 34 -9.08 11.55 1.18
CA GLN A 34 -9.06 12.56 2.25
C GLN A 34 -9.40 13.96 1.72
N TYR A 35 -8.89 14.33 0.53
CA TYR A 35 -9.23 15.61 -0.09
C TYR A 35 -10.68 15.66 -0.61
N LEU A 36 -11.18 14.55 -1.16
CA LEU A 36 -12.60 14.45 -1.56
C LEU A 36 -13.53 14.65 -0.38
N GLU A 37 -13.24 14.01 0.76
CA GLU A 37 -13.99 14.19 2.01
C GLU A 37 -13.91 15.65 2.50
N ALA A 38 -12.72 16.23 2.53
CA ALA A 38 -12.52 17.60 2.97
C ALA A 38 -13.30 18.60 2.09
N ILE A 39 -13.31 18.42 0.77
CA ILE A 39 -14.03 19.27 -0.19
C ILE A 39 -15.54 19.09 -0.01
N ALA A 40 -16.02 17.84 0.05
CA ALA A 40 -17.44 17.54 0.22
C ALA A 40 -17.99 18.13 1.51
N ASN A 41 -17.29 17.92 2.63
CA ASN A 41 -17.69 18.47 3.93
C ASN A 41 -17.67 20.00 3.96
N LYS A 42 -16.63 20.62 3.39
CA LYS A 42 -16.49 22.07 3.39
C LYS A 42 -17.57 22.76 2.58
N LYS A 43 -17.94 22.18 1.44
CA LYS A 43 -19.01 22.71 0.56
C LYS A 43 -20.40 22.17 0.90
N GLN A 44 -20.51 21.26 1.85
CA GLN A 44 -21.76 20.56 2.19
C GLN A 44 -22.39 19.84 0.98
N LEU A 45 -21.54 19.20 0.14
CA LEU A 45 -21.95 18.50 -1.06
C LEU A 45 -22.15 17.00 -0.79
N ASN A 46 -23.14 16.41 -1.46
CA ASN A 46 -23.32 14.96 -1.49
C ASN A 46 -22.36 14.34 -2.52
N LYS A 47 -21.67 13.28 -2.15
CA LYS A 47 -20.77 12.58 -3.09
C LYS A 47 -21.56 11.69 -4.03
N VAL A 48 -21.37 11.86 -5.33
CA VAL A 48 -21.96 11.04 -6.40
C VAL A 48 -20.84 10.41 -7.24
N TYR A 49 -20.76 9.10 -7.24
CA TYR A 49 -19.78 8.36 -8.03
C TYR A 49 -20.33 8.14 -9.44
N VAL A 50 -19.54 8.54 -10.44
CA VAL A 50 -19.93 8.52 -11.85
C VAL A 50 -19.20 7.36 -12.53
N GLU A 51 -19.94 6.55 -13.29
CA GLU A 51 -19.35 5.42 -14.04
C GLU A 51 -18.90 5.83 -15.43
N ASP A 52 -19.57 6.81 -16.06
CA ASP A 52 -19.21 7.34 -17.38
C ASP A 52 -19.28 8.88 -17.39
N LEU A 53 -18.14 9.52 -17.70
CA LEU A 53 -18.07 10.99 -17.81
C LEU A 53 -18.98 11.56 -18.92
N LYS A 54 -19.27 10.78 -19.95
CA LYS A 54 -20.14 11.23 -21.05
C LYS A 54 -21.56 11.47 -20.61
N SER A 55 -22.01 10.77 -19.56
CA SER A 55 -23.36 10.97 -18.99
C SER A 55 -23.55 12.35 -18.37
N LEU A 56 -22.46 13.04 -18.02
CA LEU A 56 -22.49 14.40 -17.47
C LEU A 56 -22.41 15.49 -18.54
N LEU A 57 -22.15 15.11 -19.80
CA LEU A 57 -22.07 16.09 -20.89
C LEU A 57 -23.43 16.22 -21.58
N PRO A 58 -23.82 17.44 -22.01
CA PRO A 58 -25.00 17.60 -22.82
C PRO A 58 -24.83 16.84 -24.16
N ASP A 59 -25.83 16.08 -24.53
CA ASP A 59 -25.86 15.39 -25.81
C ASP A 59 -25.94 16.43 -26.93
N ASP A 60 -24.98 16.46 -27.87
CA ASP A 60 -24.95 17.42 -28.98
C ASP A 60 -26.19 17.30 -29.91
N ASN A 61 -26.96 16.21 -29.76
CA ASN A 61 -28.21 15.96 -30.52
C ASN A 61 -29.49 16.26 -29.71
N ASP A 62 -29.39 16.66 -28.46
CA ASP A 62 -30.57 16.92 -27.65
C ASP A 62 -31.06 18.34 -27.85
N ILE A 63 -31.95 18.51 -28.87
CA ILE A 63 -32.57 19.81 -29.23
C ILE A 63 -33.38 20.41 -28.08
N PHE A 64 -33.69 19.64 -27.05
CA PHE A 64 -34.49 20.08 -25.91
C PHE A 64 -33.67 20.26 -24.61
N GLY A 65 -32.37 20.04 -24.65
CA GLY A 65 -31.44 20.36 -23.53
C GLY A 65 -31.84 19.73 -22.18
N VAL A 66 -32.41 18.54 -22.19
CA VAL A 66 -32.65 17.79 -20.95
C VAL A 66 -31.32 17.10 -20.59
N VAL A 67 -30.36 17.93 -20.18
CA VAL A 67 -29.32 17.43 -19.26
C VAL A 67 -30.09 16.99 -18.03
N GLU A 68 -29.98 15.72 -17.63
CA GLU A 68 -30.31 15.36 -16.25
C GLU A 68 -29.59 16.40 -15.39
N SER A 69 -30.36 17.24 -14.72
CA SER A 69 -29.90 18.47 -14.11
C SER A 69 -28.74 18.11 -13.16
N ILE A 70 -27.53 18.52 -13.55
CA ILE A 70 -26.37 18.43 -12.65
C ILE A 70 -26.78 19.11 -11.35
N ASP A 71 -26.94 18.32 -10.29
CA ASP A 71 -27.31 18.86 -8.99
C ASP A 71 -26.15 19.69 -8.43
N GLU A 72 -26.36 20.98 -8.25
CA GLU A 72 -25.33 21.88 -7.72
C GLU A 72 -24.90 21.55 -6.28
N ASN A 73 -25.70 20.74 -5.57
CA ASN A 73 -25.39 20.26 -4.22
C ASN A 73 -24.62 18.93 -4.21
N SER A 74 -24.20 18.46 -5.38
CA SER A 74 -23.47 17.20 -5.52
C SER A 74 -22.04 17.43 -5.96
N LEU A 75 -21.12 16.61 -5.37
CA LEU A 75 -19.73 16.47 -5.79
C LEU A 75 -19.64 15.20 -6.65
N TYR A 76 -19.43 15.38 -7.93
CA TYR A 76 -19.27 14.28 -8.88
C TYR A 76 -17.85 13.75 -8.85
N ILE A 77 -17.68 12.44 -8.71
CA ILE A 77 -16.38 11.79 -8.55
C ILE A 77 -16.28 10.68 -9.60
N TYR A 78 -15.28 10.79 -10.46
CA TYR A 78 -14.99 9.78 -11.48
C TYR A 78 -13.64 9.13 -11.24
N PHE A 79 -13.62 7.81 -11.03
CA PHE A 79 -12.40 7.02 -10.89
C PHE A 79 -12.07 6.31 -12.18
N VAL A 80 -10.82 6.44 -12.64
CA VAL A 80 -10.31 5.75 -13.83
C VAL A 80 -8.84 5.42 -13.66
N ASP A 81 -8.37 4.31 -14.22
CA ASP A 81 -6.94 3.98 -14.13
C ASP A 81 -6.09 4.91 -15.01
N GLN A 82 -6.50 5.12 -16.26
CA GLN A 82 -5.83 6.03 -17.20
C GLN A 82 -6.82 7.04 -17.76
N PHE A 83 -6.55 8.33 -17.53
CA PHE A 83 -7.36 9.42 -18.04
C PHE A 83 -6.83 9.87 -19.42
N ASN A 84 -7.64 9.68 -20.45
CA ASN A 84 -7.31 9.99 -21.85
C ASN A 84 -8.39 10.87 -22.56
N PHE A 85 -9.26 11.47 -21.78
CA PHE A 85 -10.36 12.28 -22.29
C PHE A 85 -9.86 13.63 -22.82
N THR A 86 -10.29 14.03 -24.02
CA THR A 86 -9.81 15.25 -24.68
C THR A 86 -10.90 16.30 -24.93
N ASP A 87 -12.15 16.01 -24.56
CA ASP A 87 -13.22 17.00 -24.65
C ASP A 87 -13.12 18.01 -23.52
N THR A 88 -12.81 19.25 -23.86
CA THR A 88 -12.64 20.35 -22.89
C THR A 88 -13.96 20.79 -22.23
N LYS A 89 -15.12 20.38 -22.75
CA LYS A 89 -16.43 20.67 -22.16
C LYS A 89 -16.56 20.13 -20.73
N ILE A 90 -15.82 19.05 -20.36
CA ILE A 90 -15.85 18.52 -19.00
C ILE A 90 -15.38 19.52 -17.94
N SER A 91 -14.50 20.45 -18.30
CA SER A 91 -14.00 21.45 -17.34
C SER A 91 -15.05 22.51 -16.97
N SER A 92 -16.17 22.56 -17.70
CA SER A 92 -17.32 23.41 -17.36
C SER A 92 -18.31 22.76 -16.39
N ILE A 93 -18.12 21.47 -16.10
CA ILE A 93 -18.96 20.75 -15.13
C ILE A 93 -18.56 21.20 -13.72
N LYS A 94 -19.53 21.76 -13.01
CA LYS A 94 -19.32 22.21 -11.63
C LYS A 94 -19.18 21.02 -10.69
N ASN A 95 -18.28 21.16 -9.71
CA ASN A 95 -18.05 20.18 -8.66
C ASN A 95 -17.73 18.77 -9.21
N LEU A 96 -16.89 18.68 -10.24
CA LEU A 96 -16.38 17.43 -10.78
C LEU A 96 -14.92 17.20 -10.38
N ILE A 97 -14.64 16.06 -9.79
CA ILE A 97 -13.27 15.62 -9.50
C ILE A 97 -13.01 14.28 -10.17
N ILE A 98 -11.97 14.24 -10.99
CA ILE A 98 -11.48 13.03 -11.64
C ILE A 98 -10.28 12.50 -10.85
N VAL A 99 -10.29 11.23 -10.51
CA VAL A 99 -9.17 10.56 -9.83
C VAL A 99 -8.61 9.49 -10.77
N CYS A 100 -7.34 9.61 -11.13
CA CYS A 100 -6.70 8.67 -12.04
C CYS A 100 -5.28 8.30 -11.59
N ASN A 101 -4.79 7.12 -11.97
CA ASN A 101 -3.41 6.71 -11.72
C ASN A 101 -2.46 7.33 -12.75
N LYS A 102 -2.91 7.45 -13.98
CA LYS A 102 -2.14 8.02 -15.09
C LYS A 102 -2.98 8.99 -15.90
N ILE A 103 -2.32 9.93 -16.54
CA ILE A 103 -2.93 10.88 -17.47
C ILE A 103 -2.12 10.89 -18.77
N ASP A 104 -2.79 10.84 -19.90
CA ASP A 104 -2.16 10.92 -21.21
C ASP A 104 -1.61 12.33 -21.48
N ASP A 105 -0.57 12.43 -22.28
CA ASP A 105 0.10 13.71 -22.58
C ASP A 105 -0.84 14.72 -23.25
N ASP A 106 -1.75 14.29 -24.10
CA ASP A 106 -2.73 15.17 -24.74
C ASP A 106 -3.72 15.73 -23.71
N ALA A 107 -4.27 14.87 -22.86
CA ALA A 107 -5.15 15.29 -21.77
C ALA A 107 -4.39 16.18 -20.74
N LYS A 108 -3.15 15.85 -20.46
CA LYS A 108 -2.29 16.64 -19.58
C LYS A 108 -2.08 18.06 -20.07
N ASN A 109 -1.81 18.23 -21.39
CA ASN A 109 -1.64 19.55 -21.98
C ASN A 109 -2.93 20.39 -21.96
N LEU A 110 -4.10 19.73 -22.16
CA LEU A 110 -5.40 20.41 -22.15
C LEU A 110 -5.84 20.85 -20.76
N PHE A 111 -5.57 20.02 -19.75
CA PHE A 111 -6.08 20.21 -18.40
C PHE A 111 -5.01 20.59 -17.37
N ASP A 112 -3.79 20.97 -17.78
CA ASP A 112 -2.67 21.33 -16.89
C ASP A 112 -3.07 22.24 -15.71
N PRO A 113 -3.88 23.29 -15.90
CA PRO A 113 -4.30 24.16 -14.79
C PRO A 113 -5.10 23.47 -13.69
N PHE A 114 -5.70 22.31 -13.99
CA PHE A 114 -6.60 21.59 -13.07
C PHE A 114 -5.96 20.34 -12.47
N ILE A 115 -4.74 19.97 -12.91
CA ILE A 115 -4.06 18.76 -12.47
C ILE A 115 -3.39 18.99 -11.12
N ILE A 116 -3.67 18.07 -10.20
CA ILE A 116 -3.07 18.01 -8.88
C ILE A 116 -2.42 16.63 -8.70
N ASN A 117 -1.10 16.62 -8.55
CA ASN A 117 -0.40 15.38 -8.24
C ASN A 117 -0.57 15.03 -6.76
N MET A 118 -1.03 13.79 -6.51
CA MET A 118 -1.13 13.23 -5.18
C MET A 118 0.15 12.44 -4.87
N PRO A 119 1.08 12.97 -4.05
CA PRO A 119 2.31 12.28 -3.75
C PRO A 119 2.04 11.05 -2.90
N LYS A 120 2.93 10.06 -3.00
CA LYS A 120 2.97 8.94 -2.07
C LYS A 120 3.26 9.45 -0.67
N LEU A 121 2.51 8.97 0.31
CA LEU A 121 2.78 9.28 1.71
C LEU A 121 4.12 8.68 2.13
N LEU A 122 4.93 9.49 2.79
CA LEU A 122 6.17 9.06 3.40
C LEU A 122 5.87 8.39 4.75
N GLU A 123 6.74 7.49 5.19
CA GLU A 123 6.58 6.73 6.44
C GLU A 123 6.30 7.62 7.65
N TRP A 124 7.00 8.76 7.77
CA TRP A 124 6.78 9.71 8.87
C TRP A 124 5.40 10.38 8.81
N GLN A 125 4.83 10.60 7.61
CA GLN A 125 3.49 11.18 7.44
C GLN A 125 2.41 10.16 7.84
N ILE A 126 2.65 8.88 7.53
CA ILE A 126 1.77 7.79 7.95
C ILE A 126 1.76 7.69 9.48
N LYS A 127 2.93 7.73 10.11
CA LYS A 127 3.05 7.73 11.57
C LYS A 127 2.36 8.93 12.22
N ASP A 128 2.57 10.12 11.69
CA ASP A 128 1.93 11.35 12.18
C ASP A 128 0.40 11.25 12.09
N TYR A 129 -0.12 10.70 11.00
CA TYR A 129 -1.55 10.41 10.85
C TYR A 129 -2.04 9.44 11.93
N VAL A 130 -1.35 8.32 12.13
CA VAL A 130 -1.72 7.31 13.15
C VAL A 130 -1.66 7.89 14.56
N TYR A 131 -0.64 8.68 14.88
CA TYR A 131 -0.54 9.34 16.20
C TYR A 131 -1.64 10.38 16.43
N THR A 132 -2.07 11.06 15.35
CA THR A 132 -3.18 12.02 15.43
C THR A 132 -4.51 11.32 15.73
N LEU A 133 -4.76 10.16 15.13
CA LEU A 133 -5.95 9.35 15.37
C LEU A 133 -5.89 8.61 16.71
N GLY A 134 -4.71 8.13 17.08
CA GLY A 134 -4.47 7.26 18.24
C GLY A 134 -4.30 8.02 19.57
N LYS A 135 -4.87 9.20 19.70
CA LYS A 135 -4.88 9.92 20.97
C LYS A 135 -5.42 9.03 22.09
N GLY A 136 -4.70 8.98 23.19
CA GLY A 136 -5.03 8.13 24.34
C GLY A 136 -4.35 6.76 24.31
N ILE A 137 -3.59 6.42 23.26
CA ILE A 137 -2.83 5.17 23.14
C ILE A 137 -1.32 5.47 23.26
N ASP A 138 -0.58 4.58 23.96
CA ASP A 138 0.88 4.70 24.04
C ASP A 138 1.52 4.70 22.65
N THR A 139 2.48 5.60 22.43
CA THR A 139 3.16 5.76 21.13
C THR A 139 3.91 4.51 20.69
N LYS A 140 4.42 3.70 21.62
CA LYS A 140 5.08 2.42 21.30
C LYS A 140 4.09 1.41 20.73
N LYS A 141 2.86 1.39 21.23
CA LYS A 141 1.78 0.55 20.70
C LYS A 141 1.38 1.00 19.30
N LEU A 142 1.31 2.30 19.06
CA LEU A 142 1.06 2.85 17.73
C LEU A 142 2.21 2.58 16.75
N ASP A 143 3.47 2.65 17.20
CA ASP A 143 4.63 2.25 16.40
C ASP A 143 4.58 0.76 16.04
N TRP A 144 4.19 -0.08 17.01
CA TRP A 144 4.00 -1.51 16.78
C TRP A 144 2.86 -1.75 15.75
N LEU A 145 1.74 -1.03 15.85
CA LEU A 145 0.65 -1.12 14.87
C LEU A 145 1.12 -0.71 13.47
N CYS A 146 1.88 0.38 13.36
CA CYS A 146 2.50 0.78 12.09
C CYS A 146 3.41 -0.32 11.52
N TYR A 147 4.16 -0.99 12.39
CA TYR A 147 5.04 -2.08 12.01
C TYR A 147 4.24 -3.28 11.49
N ILE A 148 3.25 -3.80 12.23
CA ILE A 148 2.46 -4.96 11.81
C ILE A 148 1.63 -4.71 10.55
N CYS A 149 1.19 -3.49 10.33
CA CYS A 149 0.51 -3.08 9.11
C CYS A 149 1.47 -2.75 7.97
N ASN A 150 2.79 -2.89 8.15
CA ASN A 150 3.83 -2.55 7.16
C ASN A 150 3.69 -1.12 6.61
N ASN A 151 3.27 -0.18 7.45
CA ASN A 151 2.95 1.20 7.06
C ASN A 151 1.92 1.30 5.91
N ASP A 152 1.07 0.28 5.73
CA ASP A 152 -0.06 0.35 4.80
C ASP A 152 -1.16 1.20 5.43
N ILE A 153 -1.39 2.38 4.85
CA ILE A 153 -2.30 3.39 5.42
C ILE A 153 -3.76 2.91 5.48
N TYR A 154 -4.20 2.06 4.55
CA TYR A 154 -5.56 1.53 4.56
C TYR A 154 -5.75 0.49 5.66
N ARG A 155 -4.78 -0.40 5.83
CA ARG A 155 -4.79 -1.36 6.94
C ARG A 155 -4.76 -0.62 8.27
N LEU A 156 -3.87 0.36 8.41
CA LEU A 156 -3.78 1.20 9.61
C LEU A 156 -5.07 1.94 9.90
N GLN A 157 -5.73 2.49 8.90
CA GLN A 157 -7.02 3.14 9.09
C GLN A 157 -8.06 2.15 9.62
N ASN A 158 -8.18 0.98 9.00
CA ASN A 158 -9.12 -0.04 9.44
C ASN A 158 -8.85 -0.50 10.88
N GLU A 159 -7.59 -0.69 11.25
CA GLU A 159 -7.22 -1.06 12.62
C GLU A 159 -7.49 0.07 13.62
N MET A 160 -7.20 1.31 13.24
CA MET A 160 -7.47 2.48 14.07
C MET A 160 -8.98 2.73 14.23
N GLU A 161 -9.79 2.48 13.21
CA GLU A 161 -11.26 2.62 13.29
C GLU A 161 -11.88 1.73 14.37
N LYS A 162 -11.30 0.55 14.64
CA LYS A 162 -11.73 -0.33 15.74
C LYS A 162 -11.53 0.32 17.11
N LEU A 163 -10.50 1.16 17.26
CA LEU A 163 -10.12 1.79 18.53
C LEU A 163 -10.77 3.16 18.74
N ILE A 164 -10.92 3.96 17.70
CA ILE A 164 -11.46 5.32 17.81
C ILE A 164 -12.96 5.37 18.18
N VAL A 165 -13.67 4.27 18.07
CA VAL A 165 -15.06 4.15 18.55
C VAL A 165 -15.14 4.23 20.08
N PHE A 166 -14.03 3.98 20.78
CA PHE A 166 -13.94 4.07 22.24
C PHE A 166 -13.51 5.48 22.69
N PRO A 167 -13.91 5.90 23.90
CA PRO A 167 -13.39 7.11 24.52
C PRO A 167 -11.86 7.10 24.61
N GLU A 168 -11.20 8.24 24.47
CA GLU A 168 -9.73 8.33 24.47
C GLU A 168 -9.08 7.68 25.71
N ILE A 169 -9.74 7.78 26.87
CA ILE A 169 -9.24 7.21 28.13
C ILE A 169 -9.19 5.68 28.15
N ASP A 170 -10.04 5.03 27.36
CA ASP A 170 -10.19 3.56 27.33
C ASP A 170 -9.37 2.93 26.20
N ARG A 171 -8.91 3.71 25.22
CA ARG A 171 -8.27 3.20 23.99
C ARG A 171 -7.01 2.39 24.25
N ASP A 172 -6.19 2.81 25.20
CA ASP A 172 -4.94 2.11 25.53
C ASP A 172 -5.21 0.73 26.12
N TYR A 173 -6.21 0.61 26.99
CA TYR A 173 -6.68 -0.66 27.51
C TYR A 173 -7.32 -1.54 26.42
N MET A 174 -8.16 -0.94 25.57
CA MET A 174 -8.78 -1.68 24.45
C MET A 174 -7.75 -2.16 23.45
N PHE A 175 -6.66 -1.42 23.26
CA PHE A 175 -5.54 -1.86 22.45
C PHE A 175 -4.95 -3.17 22.97
N ASP A 176 -4.64 -3.25 24.26
CA ASP A 176 -4.09 -4.47 24.86
C ASP A 176 -5.06 -5.64 24.77
N LEU A 177 -6.34 -5.40 25.03
CA LEU A 177 -7.37 -6.43 24.89
C LEU A 177 -7.45 -6.96 23.45
N PHE A 178 -7.34 -6.10 22.45
CA PHE A 178 -7.36 -6.52 21.05
C PHE A 178 -6.10 -7.30 20.64
N VAL A 179 -4.96 -7.04 21.30
CA VAL A 179 -3.75 -7.87 21.14
C VAL A 179 -3.96 -9.25 21.76
N GLU A 180 -4.48 -9.31 22.99
CA GLU A 180 -4.74 -10.56 23.72
C GLU A 180 -5.77 -11.46 23.00
N GLU A 181 -6.79 -10.86 22.37
CA GLU A 181 -7.85 -11.58 21.66
C GLU A 181 -7.55 -11.76 20.16
N ASP A 182 -6.32 -11.49 19.72
CA ASP A 182 -5.86 -11.61 18.33
C ASP A 182 -6.77 -10.90 17.28
N MET A 183 -7.30 -9.73 17.67
CA MET A 183 -8.27 -8.98 16.86
C MET A 183 -7.64 -8.07 15.80
N TYR A 184 -6.31 -7.90 15.84
CA TYR A 184 -5.61 -7.14 14.80
C TYR A 184 -5.36 -8.01 13.56
N ALA A 185 -5.33 -7.35 12.40
CA ALA A 185 -5.13 -8.04 11.13
C ALA A 185 -3.79 -8.78 11.11
N ASP A 186 -3.91 -10.02 10.77
CA ASP A 186 -2.93 -11.07 10.48
C ASP A 186 -1.45 -10.72 10.72
N LEU A 187 -0.97 -11.05 11.90
CA LEU A 187 0.43 -11.02 12.30
C LEU A 187 1.28 -12.02 11.48
N SER A 188 0.66 -13.05 10.90
CA SER A 188 1.34 -14.11 10.17
C SER A 188 2.18 -13.58 8.99
N ALA A 189 1.72 -12.53 8.32
CA ALA A 189 2.48 -11.92 7.22
C ALA A 189 3.82 -11.32 7.69
N HIS A 190 3.87 -10.75 8.91
CA HIS A 190 5.11 -10.20 9.47
C HIS A 190 6.09 -11.28 9.87
N HIS A 191 5.61 -12.33 10.52
CA HIS A 191 6.43 -13.47 10.87
C HIS A 191 7.12 -14.06 9.64
N ILE A 192 6.43 -14.13 8.49
CA ILE A 192 7.00 -14.59 7.22
C ILE A 192 8.16 -13.70 6.75
N PHE A 193 8.01 -12.37 6.80
CA PHE A 193 9.07 -11.44 6.39
C PHE A 193 10.25 -11.45 7.36
N ASP A 194 9.97 -11.46 8.67
CA ASP A 194 11.00 -11.53 9.70
C ASP A 194 11.78 -12.83 9.65
N LEU A 195 11.09 -13.95 9.49
CA LEU A 195 11.72 -15.26 9.33
C LEU A 195 12.54 -15.33 8.04
N SER A 196 12.03 -14.84 6.92
CA SER A 196 12.80 -14.77 5.68
C SER A 196 14.06 -13.90 5.84
N SER A 197 13.97 -12.77 6.54
CA SER A 197 15.12 -11.91 6.84
C SER A 197 16.13 -12.59 7.75
N ALA A 198 15.68 -13.27 8.80
CA ALA A 198 16.54 -14.03 9.71
C ALA A 198 17.28 -15.15 8.99
N ILE A 199 16.58 -15.91 8.13
CA ILE A 199 17.18 -16.98 7.30
C ILE A 199 18.26 -16.40 6.38
N LEU A 200 17.98 -15.29 5.68
CA LEU A 200 18.95 -14.64 4.78
C LEU A 200 20.20 -14.12 5.49
N LYS A 201 20.08 -13.76 6.77
CA LYS A 201 21.18 -13.30 7.63
C LYS A 201 21.88 -14.42 8.39
N LYS A 202 21.39 -15.65 8.32
CA LYS A 202 21.81 -16.77 9.16
C LYS A 202 21.72 -16.49 10.67
N ASP A 203 20.71 -15.74 11.08
CA ASP A 203 20.46 -15.41 12.47
C ASP A 203 19.68 -16.54 13.13
N LEU A 204 20.41 -17.57 13.59
CA LEU A 204 19.82 -18.79 14.14
C LEU A 204 18.99 -18.52 15.40
N SER A 205 19.43 -17.60 16.28
CA SER A 205 18.69 -17.26 17.49
C SER A 205 17.32 -16.66 17.14
N LYS A 206 17.30 -15.71 16.20
CA LYS A 206 16.04 -15.11 15.75
C LYS A 206 15.14 -16.08 14.99
N ILE A 207 15.71 -17.03 14.25
CA ILE A 207 14.95 -18.11 13.58
C ILE A 207 14.27 -19.00 14.63
N GLU A 208 15.00 -19.37 15.70
CA GLU A 208 14.49 -20.19 16.79
C GLU A 208 13.35 -19.48 17.52
N ASP A 209 13.56 -18.22 17.94
CA ASP A 209 12.54 -17.38 18.59
C ASP A 209 11.25 -17.29 17.76
N LEU A 210 11.39 -17.06 16.43
CA LEU A 210 10.26 -16.96 15.52
C LEU A 210 9.57 -18.30 15.25
N LEU A 211 10.27 -19.44 15.39
CA LEU A 211 9.69 -20.77 15.22
C LEU A 211 9.06 -21.31 16.50
N GLU A 212 9.46 -20.85 17.67
CA GLU A 212 8.83 -21.22 18.96
C GLU A 212 7.39 -20.70 19.03
N ASP A 213 7.10 -19.58 18.38
CA ASP A 213 5.76 -18.99 18.28
C ASP A 213 4.90 -19.66 17.18
N LYS A 214 5.17 -20.95 16.90
CA LYS A 214 4.53 -21.72 15.82
C LYS A 214 3.01 -21.84 15.93
N ASP A 215 2.47 -21.80 17.13
CA ASP A 215 1.02 -21.92 17.34
C ASP A 215 0.26 -20.69 16.79
N SER A 216 0.96 -19.57 16.58
CA SER A 216 0.47 -18.39 15.89
C SER A 216 0.56 -18.48 14.34
N TRP A 217 1.22 -19.54 13.80
CA TRP A 217 1.43 -19.76 12.36
C TRP A 217 0.36 -20.67 11.75
N ASP A 218 -0.88 -20.28 11.85
CA ASP A 218 -1.99 -20.95 11.13
C ASP A 218 -1.94 -20.67 9.60
N SER A 219 -0.79 -20.14 9.14
CA SER A 219 -0.63 -19.68 7.77
C SER A 219 0.01 -20.74 6.87
N ASP A 220 -0.51 -20.82 5.66
CA ASP A 220 0.06 -21.58 4.56
C ASP A 220 1.57 -21.25 4.41
N PRO A 221 2.46 -22.24 4.43
CA PRO A 221 3.91 -22.05 4.28
C PRO A 221 4.33 -21.61 2.85
N LEU A 222 3.43 -21.67 1.87
CA LEU A 222 3.71 -21.31 0.48
C LEU A 222 4.19 -19.86 0.31
N PRO A 223 3.62 -18.84 0.96
CA PRO A 223 4.10 -17.46 0.87
C PRO A 223 5.56 -17.32 1.29
N LEU A 224 5.98 -17.99 2.38
CA LEU A 224 7.38 -17.96 2.81
C LEU A 224 8.31 -18.61 1.77
N ASN A 225 7.92 -19.74 1.20
CA ASN A 225 8.70 -20.41 0.17
C ASN A 225 8.91 -19.52 -1.06
N ILE A 226 7.83 -18.88 -1.54
CA ILE A 226 7.88 -17.96 -2.68
C ILE A 226 8.80 -16.76 -2.35
N LEU A 227 8.67 -16.20 -1.15
CA LEU A 227 9.48 -15.07 -0.69
C LEU A 227 10.96 -15.44 -0.59
N LEU A 228 11.30 -16.59 0.01
CA LEU A 228 12.68 -17.08 0.10
C LEU A 228 13.27 -17.35 -1.29
N GLY A 229 12.52 -17.99 -2.18
CA GLY A 229 12.95 -18.23 -3.56
C GLY A 229 13.29 -16.94 -4.29
N LYS A 230 12.41 -15.91 -4.17
CA LYS A 230 12.65 -14.57 -4.73
C LYS A 230 13.89 -13.92 -4.11
N ASN A 231 14.01 -13.93 -2.79
CA ASN A 231 15.09 -13.28 -2.07
C ASN A 231 16.45 -13.95 -2.34
N PHE A 232 16.56 -15.27 -2.29
CA PHE A 232 17.80 -15.98 -2.64
C PHE A 232 18.21 -15.74 -4.09
N LYS A 233 17.25 -15.73 -5.03
CA LYS A 233 17.50 -15.37 -6.42
C LYS A 233 18.08 -13.97 -6.56
N GLN A 234 17.52 -12.97 -5.87
CA GLN A 234 18.00 -11.58 -5.90
C GLN A 234 19.40 -11.45 -5.30
N VAL A 235 19.65 -12.06 -4.12
CA VAL A 235 20.96 -12.07 -3.48
C VAL A 235 21.99 -12.72 -4.39
N MET A 236 21.66 -13.86 -5.01
CA MET A 236 22.52 -14.55 -5.94
C MET A 236 22.83 -13.68 -7.18
N GLN A 237 21.85 -13.01 -7.75
CA GLN A 237 22.04 -12.11 -8.89
C GLN A 237 22.98 -10.93 -8.54
N ILE A 238 22.82 -10.35 -7.35
CA ILE A 238 23.66 -9.24 -6.87
C ILE A 238 25.09 -9.71 -6.61
N GLN A 239 25.26 -10.84 -5.93
CA GLN A 239 26.61 -11.34 -5.57
C GLN A 239 27.39 -11.91 -6.75
N LEU A 240 26.72 -12.53 -7.72
CA LEU A 240 27.38 -13.21 -8.84
C LEU A 240 27.58 -12.33 -10.06
N SER A 241 26.95 -11.17 -10.13
CA SER A 241 27.03 -10.25 -11.26
C SER A 241 27.85 -9.02 -10.90
N GLN A 242 28.93 -8.74 -11.65
CA GLN A 242 29.83 -7.61 -11.39
C GLN A 242 29.19 -6.23 -11.60
N ASN A 243 28.06 -6.14 -12.34
CA ASN A 243 27.42 -4.87 -12.72
C ASN A 243 25.88 -4.95 -12.58
N MET A 244 25.39 -5.52 -11.46
CA MET A 244 23.95 -5.54 -11.20
C MET A 244 23.50 -4.19 -10.65
N THR A 245 22.41 -3.64 -11.21
CA THR A 245 21.79 -2.38 -10.78
C THR A 245 20.35 -2.62 -10.35
N ALA A 246 19.79 -1.68 -9.60
CA ALA A 246 18.40 -1.73 -9.16
C ALA A 246 17.43 -1.93 -10.34
N ASP A 247 17.62 -1.16 -11.42
CA ASP A 247 16.75 -1.20 -12.61
C ASP A 247 16.76 -2.57 -13.30
N LYS A 248 17.92 -3.23 -13.37
CA LYS A 248 18.03 -4.58 -13.97
C LYS A 248 17.28 -5.66 -13.18
N LEU A 249 17.06 -5.44 -11.90
CA LEU A 249 16.30 -6.32 -11.02
C LEU A 249 14.83 -5.90 -10.88
N GLY A 250 14.43 -4.79 -11.46
CA GLY A 250 13.11 -4.20 -11.25
C GLY A 250 12.87 -3.77 -9.80
N LEU A 251 13.94 -3.34 -9.11
CA LEU A 251 13.91 -2.90 -7.72
C LEU A 251 14.05 -1.38 -7.62
N THR A 252 13.44 -0.81 -6.58
CA THR A 252 13.76 0.57 -6.22
C THR A 252 15.19 0.66 -5.68
N PRO A 253 15.88 1.82 -5.79
CA PRO A 253 17.22 2.02 -5.22
C PRO A 253 17.30 1.69 -3.72
N LYS A 254 16.24 1.97 -2.96
CA LYS A 254 16.15 1.66 -1.52
C LYS A 254 16.10 0.14 -1.28
N GLN A 255 15.30 -0.60 -2.05
CA GLN A 255 15.22 -2.07 -1.96
C GLN A 255 16.55 -2.71 -2.36
N PHE A 256 17.16 -2.27 -3.45
CA PHE A 256 18.46 -2.77 -3.89
C PHE A 256 19.55 -2.57 -2.83
N TYR A 257 19.60 -1.35 -2.24
CA TYR A 257 20.53 -1.04 -1.16
C TYR A 257 20.29 -1.93 0.07
N ALA A 258 19.04 -2.13 0.48
CA ALA A 258 18.69 -2.96 1.61
C ALA A 258 19.14 -4.43 1.40
N ILE A 259 18.87 -5.00 0.22
CA ILE A 259 19.31 -6.36 -0.12
C ILE A 259 20.84 -6.46 -0.15
N SER A 260 21.50 -5.51 -0.81
CA SER A 260 22.96 -5.50 -0.96
C SER A 260 23.67 -5.37 0.38
N LYS A 261 23.16 -4.54 1.29
CA LYS A 261 23.77 -4.27 2.59
C LYS A 261 23.43 -5.32 3.64
N ASN A 262 22.17 -5.74 3.69
CA ASN A 262 21.68 -6.55 4.82
C ASN A 262 21.69 -8.06 4.52
N ASN A 263 21.55 -8.45 3.26
CA ASN A 263 21.36 -9.87 2.91
C ASN A 263 22.56 -10.45 2.14
N CYS A 264 23.38 -9.63 1.49
CA CYS A 264 24.55 -10.12 0.78
C CYS A 264 25.71 -10.36 1.74
N GLY A 265 26.50 -11.42 1.48
CA GLY A 265 27.71 -11.75 2.24
C GLY A 265 27.53 -12.80 3.34
N HIS A 266 26.30 -13.15 3.74
CA HIS A 266 26.06 -14.19 4.74
C HIS A 266 26.18 -15.61 4.18
N TYR A 267 26.00 -15.77 2.88
CA TYR A 267 26.17 -17.02 2.15
C TYR A 267 27.28 -16.88 1.11
N ASN A 268 28.16 -17.88 1.02
CA ASN A 268 29.08 -17.98 -0.11
C ASN A 268 28.34 -18.47 -1.37
N ARG A 269 29.00 -18.41 -2.53
CA ARG A 269 28.42 -18.81 -3.83
C ARG A 269 27.79 -20.20 -3.82
N ASN A 270 28.48 -21.18 -3.27
CA ASN A 270 28.02 -22.57 -3.27
C ASN A 270 26.83 -22.75 -2.32
N GLN A 271 26.84 -22.05 -1.19
CA GLN A 271 25.73 -22.02 -0.23
C GLN A 271 24.48 -21.38 -0.82
N LEU A 272 24.61 -20.26 -1.57
CA LEU A 272 23.48 -19.62 -2.25
C LEU A 272 22.81 -20.54 -3.26
N ILE A 273 23.63 -21.25 -4.08
CA ILE A 273 23.11 -22.22 -5.06
C ILE A 273 22.36 -23.33 -4.35
N LYS A 274 22.95 -23.88 -3.28
CA LYS A 274 22.32 -24.95 -2.49
C LYS A 274 21.05 -24.46 -1.79
N ALA A 275 21.06 -23.27 -1.20
CA ALA A 275 19.86 -22.71 -0.54
C ALA A 275 18.71 -22.53 -1.54
N PHE A 276 18.99 -21.99 -2.72
CA PHE A 276 18.00 -21.86 -3.78
C PHE A 276 17.49 -23.22 -4.27
N ASP A 277 18.38 -24.23 -4.40
CA ASP A 277 17.99 -25.58 -4.75
C ASP A 277 17.10 -26.23 -3.68
N ILE A 278 17.43 -26.05 -2.39
CA ILE A 278 16.59 -26.53 -1.27
C ILE A 278 15.19 -25.94 -1.36
N VAL A 279 15.05 -24.61 -1.53
CA VAL A 279 13.76 -23.93 -1.63
C VAL A 279 12.95 -24.47 -2.83
N THR A 280 13.58 -24.58 -3.99
CA THR A 280 12.92 -25.09 -5.20
C THR A 280 12.52 -26.55 -5.09
N ARG A 281 13.40 -27.37 -4.50
CA ARG A 281 13.15 -28.79 -4.29
C ARG A 281 12.07 -29.05 -3.26
N SER A 282 12.01 -28.25 -2.18
CA SER A 282 10.97 -28.34 -1.18
C SER A 282 9.60 -28.06 -1.78
N ASP A 283 9.49 -27.02 -2.62
CA ASP A 283 8.27 -26.70 -3.36
C ASP A 283 7.80 -27.86 -4.25
N TYR A 284 8.74 -28.44 -5.00
CA TYR A 284 8.46 -29.59 -5.86
C TYR A 284 8.00 -30.81 -5.05
N MET A 285 8.68 -31.14 -3.95
CA MET A 285 8.34 -32.28 -3.11
C MET A 285 6.97 -32.11 -2.46
N MET A 286 6.63 -30.91 -2.01
CA MET A 286 5.32 -30.62 -1.44
C MET A 286 4.21 -30.77 -2.49
N LYS A 287 4.37 -30.20 -3.68
CA LYS A 287 3.38 -30.27 -4.77
C LYS A 287 3.16 -31.70 -5.28
N ASN A 288 4.14 -32.57 -5.16
CA ASN A 288 4.03 -33.98 -5.53
C ASN A 288 3.66 -34.91 -4.36
N GLY A 289 3.29 -34.36 -3.20
CA GLY A 289 2.90 -35.16 -2.03
C GLY A 289 4.02 -35.96 -1.37
N GLN A 290 5.28 -35.67 -1.72
CA GLN A 290 6.48 -36.33 -1.14
C GLN A 290 6.85 -35.70 0.21
N LEU A 291 6.44 -34.48 0.47
CA LEU A 291 6.68 -33.77 1.72
C LEU A 291 5.33 -33.26 2.25
N PRO A 292 4.89 -33.74 3.44
CA PRO A 292 3.67 -33.21 4.08
C PRO A 292 3.80 -31.71 4.39
N LEU A 293 2.69 -31.00 4.28
CA LEU A 293 2.64 -29.55 4.54
C LEU A 293 3.12 -29.20 5.96
N SER A 294 2.77 -30.03 6.94
CA SER A 294 3.17 -29.88 8.34
C SER A 294 4.69 -29.98 8.58
N LEU A 295 5.43 -30.66 7.70
CA LEU A 295 6.89 -30.82 7.80
C LEU A 295 7.65 -29.93 6.82
N PHE A 296 6.94 -29.22 5.97
CA PHE A 296 7.54 -28.43 4.89
C PHE A 296 8.48 -27.36 5.38
N LEU A 297 8.03 -26.55 6.35
CA LEU A 297 8.84 -25.45 6.91
C LEU A 297 10.06 -25.98 7.63
N ASP A 298 9.90 -26.96 8.48
CA ASP A 298 11.01 -27.56 9.26
C ASP A 298 12.06 -28.15 8.32
N TYR A 299 11.62 -28.92 7.33
CA TYR A 299 12.53 -29.50 6.34
C TYR A 299 13.33 -28.41 5.60
N MET A 300 12.65 -27.39 5.10
CA MET A 300 13.28 -26.32 4.33
C MET A 300 14.27 -25.51 5.20
N ILE A 301 13.82 -25.04 6.36
CA ILE A 301 14.61 -24.19 7.23
C ILE A 301 15.82 -24.92 7.77
N LEU A 302 15.65 -26.14 8.29
CA LEU A 302 16.77 -26.94 8.82
C LEU A 302 17.84 -27.20 7.77
N ASN A 303 17.44 -27.54 6.54
CA ASN A 303 18.40 -27.76 5.46
C ASN A 303 19.13 -26.49 5.00
N ILE A 304 18.45 -25.32 5.04
CA ILE A 304 19.11 -24.04 4.73
C ILE A 304 20.05 -23.62 5.86
N CYS A 305 19.63 -23.77 7.13
CA CYS A 305 20.46 -23.42 8.29
C CYS A 305 21.70 -24.32 8.42
N ALA A 306 21.65 -25.55 7.90
CA ALA A 306 22.78 -26.48 7.87
C ALA A 306 23.86 -26.13 6.82
N LEU A 307 23.64 -25.15 5.94
CA LEU A 307 24.62 -24.68 4.94
C LEU A 307 25.66 -23.76 5.57
#